data_5bdcd416040c318f1521d5e731c99fbb
#
_entry.id   5bdcd416040c318f1521d5e731c99fbb
#
_cell.length_a   1.000
_cell.length_b   1.000
_cell.length_c   1.000
_cell.angle_alpha   90.00
_cell.angle_beta   90.00
_cell.angle_gamma   90.00
#
_symmetry.space_group_name_H-M   'P 1'
#
loop_
_entity.id
_entity.type
_entity.pdbx_description
1 polymer ?
#
loop_
_entity_poly.entity_id
_entity_poly.type
_entity_poly.pdbx_seq_one_letter_code
_entity_poly.pdbx_strand_id
1 'polypeptide(L)'
;NGKWLLLYYSNTKCDKDCFESIYLMRQVNTALGKDMDRLKRIFLSNNLLSNSVKTNLLENYPDLLIIKNKPNKIHVLIKEVSNNKNAVLLIDPLGNVILRYDNNFDGKKLLKDIKKLFKLSRVG
;
A
#
# COMPACT_ATOMS: atom_id res chain seq x y z
N ASN A 1 -5.87 3.62 -12.48
CA ASN A 1 -5.64 3.80 -13.90
C ASN A 1 -4.50 4.74 -14.21
N GLY A 2 -3.40 4.19 -14.69
CA GLY A 2 -2.24 4.97 -15.05
C GLY A 2 -1.44 5.50 -13.87
N LYS A 3 -1.76 5.06 -12.66
CA LYS A 3 -0.99 5.43 -11.46
C LYS A 3 -0.28 4.22 -10.90
N TRP A 4 0.81 4.50 -10.21
CA TRP A 4 1.47 3.50 -9.39
C TRP A 4 0.64 3.27 -8.13
N LEU A 5 0.64 2.03 -7.64
CA LEU A 5 -0.10 1.67 -6.44
C LEU A 5 0.87 1.23 -5.35
N LEU A 6 0.72 1.81 -4.17
CA LEU A 6 1.39 1.35 -2.96
C LEU A 6 0.33 0.69 -2.10
N LEU A 7 0.40 -0.64 -2.01
CA LEU A 7 -0.65 -1.44 -1.39
C LEU A 7 -0.11 -2.14 -0.15
N TYR A 8 -0.80 -1.96 0.97
CA TYR A 8 -0.55 -2.74 2.18
C TYR A 8 -1.58 -3.85 2.27
N TYR A 9 -1.10 -5.09 2.24
CA TYR A 9 -1.92 -6.27 2.48
C TYR A 9 -1.75 -6.72 3.92
N SER A 10 -2.85 -6.87 4.65
CA SER A 10 -2.84 -7.36 6.02
C SER A 10 -3.64 -8.67 6.12
N ASN A 11 -2.98 -9.72 6.59
CA ASN A 11 -3.60 -11.01 6.85
C ASN A 11 -3.96 -11.18 8.33
N THR A 12 -3.69 -10.17 9.14
CA THR A 12 -4.00 -10.16 10.56
C THR A 12 -4.93 -9.01 10.88
N LYS A 13 -5.46 -9.00 12.10
CA LYS A 13 -6.25 -7.88 12.59
C LYS A 13 -5.39 -6.60 12.53
N CYS A 14 -6.02 -5.48 12.13
CA CYS A 14 -5.31 -4.21 12.07
C CYS A 14 -5.00 -3.73 13.49
N ASP A 15 -3.74 -3.88 13.87
CA ASP A 15 -3.19 -3.54 15.17
C ASP A 15 -2.17 -2.39 15.03
N LYS A 16 -1.29 -2.27 16.01
CA LYS A 16 -0.25 -1.25 16.03
C LYS A 16 0.63 -1.31 14.77
N ASP A 17 1.04 -2.49 14.35
CA ASP A 17 1.90 -2.64 13.17
C ASP A 17 1.17 -2.22 11.90
N CYS A 18 -0.13 -2.50 11.81
CA CYS A 18 -0.97 -2.08 10.70
C CYS A 18 -1.03 -0.55 10.62
N PHE A 19 -1.34 0.12 11.72
CA PHE A 19 -1.40 1.58 11.77
C PHE A 19 -0.05 2.20 11.43
N GLU A 20 1.02 1.61 11.92
CA GLU A 20 2.38 2.10 11.67
C GLU A 20 2.74 1.97 10.19
N SER A 21 2.40 0.87 9.55
CA SER A 21 2.62 0.67 8.13
C SER A 21 1.85 1.69 7.28
N ILE A 22 0.59 1.92 7.61
CA ILE A 22 -0.24 2.90 6.91
C ILE A 22 0.33 4.32 7.07
N TYR A 23 0.80 4.64 8.27
CA TYR A 23 1.44 5.91 8.54
C TYR A 23 2.72 6.10 7.69
N LEU A 24 3.58 5.08 7.65
CA LEU A 24 4.81 5.12 6.87
C LEU A 24 4.52 5.26 5.37
N MET A 25 3.50 4.59 4.87
CA MET A 25 3.09 4.73 3.48
C MET A 25 2.73 6.17 3.14
N ARG A 26 2.01 6.86 4.03
CA ARG A 26 1.69 8.28 3.84
C ARG A 26 2.95 9.15 3.87
N GLN A 27 3.85 8.87 4.80
CA GLN A 27 5.12 9.60 4.88
C GLN A 27 5.94 9.46 3.60
N VAL A 28 6.02 8.25 3.06
CA VAL A 28 6.71 7.98 1.81
C VAL A 28 6.04 8.74 0.66
N ASN A 29 4.72 8.68 0.57
CA ASN A 29 3.97 9.36 -0.49
C ASN A 29 4.20 10.89 -0.44
N THR A 30 4.10 11.47 0.74
CA THR A 30 4.32 12.91 0.93
C THR A 30 5.75 13.31 0.56
N ALA A 31 6.73 12.47 0.91
CA ALA A 31 8.14 12.74 0.63
C ALA A 31 8.49 12.68 -0.87
N LEU A 32 7.60 12.14 -1.70
CA LEU A 32 7.80 12.16 -3.16
C LEU A 32 7.63 13.55 -3.76
N GLY A 33 7.10 14.51 -2.99
CA GLY A 33 6.99 15.90 -3.41
C GLY A 33 6.14 16.06 -4.66
N LYS A 34 6.74 16.62 -5.73
CA LYS A 34 6.03 16.84 -6.99
C LYS A 34 5.50 15.56 -7.64
N ASP A 35 6.07 14.42 -7.29
CA ASP A 35 5.68 13.12 -7.84
C ASP A 35 4.64 12.40 -6.99
N MET A 36 4.17 13.00 -5.88
CA MET A 36 3.27 12.29 -4.98
C MET A 36 1.93 11.90 -5.63
N ASP A 37 1.47 12.65 -6.63
CA ASP A 37 0.22 12.32 -7.33
C ASP A 37 0.35 11.12 -8.28
N ARG A 38 1.57 10.66 -8.51
CA ARG A 38 1.81 9.45 -9.30
C ARG A 38 1.52 8.17 -8.54
N LEU A 39 1.35 8.27 -7.21
CA LEU A 39 1.19 7.13 -6.32
C LEU A 39 -0.17 7.16 -5.63
N LYS A 40 -0.92 6.07 -5.74
CA LYS A 40 -2.17 5.86 -5.01
C LYS A 40 -1.92 4.85 -3.89
N ARG A 41 -2.39 5.15 -2.69
CA ARG A 41 -2.24 4.25 -1.54
C ARG A 41 -3.49 3.41 -1.34
N ILE A 42 -3.29 2.11 -1.10
CA ILE A 42 -4.37 1.14 -0.95
C ILE A 42 -4.11 0.28 0.29
N PHE A 43 -5.17 0.04 1.05
CA PHE A 43 -5.15 -0.92 2.16
C PHE A 43 -6.13 -2.05 1.87
N LEU A 44 -5.61 -3.27 1.78
CA LEU A 44 -6.40 -4.48 1.59
C LEU A 44 -6.24 -5.35 2.84
N SER A 45 -7.32 -5.47 3.61
CA SER A 45 -7.33 -6.33 4.79
C SER A 45 -8.04 -7.64 4.50
N ASN A 46 -7.43 -8.74 4.93
CA ASN A 46 -8.06 -10.06 4.87
C ASN A 46 -8.99 -10.30 6.06
N ASN A 47 -9.05 -9.38 7.00
CA ASN A 47 -9.94 -9.43 8.16
C ASN A 47 -10.92 -8.28 8.12
N LEU A 48 -12.09 -8.50 8.72
CA LEU A 48 -13.05 -7.40 8.87
C LEU A 48 -12.47 -6.35 9.80
N LEU A 49 -12.58 -5.09 9.39
CA LEU A 49 -12.17 -3.97 10.22
C LEU A 49 -13.30 -3.60 11.17
N SER A 50 -12.98 -3.35 12.43
CA SER A 50 -13.95 -2.82 13.38
C SER A 50 -14.37 -1.41 12.96
N ASN A 51 -15.51 -0.96 13.46
CA ASN A 51 -15.99 0.39 13.16
C ASN A 51 -15.02 1.46 13.66
N SER A 52 -14.39 1.25 14.81
CA SER A 52 -13.42 2.21 15.34
C SER A 52 -12.17 2.31 14.47
N VAL A 53 -11.67 1.19 13.95
CA VAL A 53 -10.53 1.19 13.03
C VAL A 53 -10.90 1.88 11.73
N LYS A 54 -12.04 1.56 11.14
CA LYS A 54 -12.51 2.21 9.90
C LYS A 54 -12.62 3.72 10.08
N THR A 55 -13.26 4.17 11.15
CA THR A 55 -13.43 5.60 11.44
C THR A 55 -12.08 6.29 11.56
N ASN A 56 -11.16 5.68 12.32
CA ASN A 56 -9.82 6.22 12.49
C ASN A 56 -9.10 6.40 11.15
N LEU A 57 -9.14 5.35 10.31
CA LEU A 57 -8.47 5.39 9.01
C LEU A 57 -9.10 6.40 8.07
N LEU A 58 -10.43 6.49 8.02
CA LEU A 58 -11.11 7.44 7.16
C LEU A 58 -10.85 8.88 7.56
N GLU A 59 -10.79 9.16 8.86
CA GLU A 59 -10.54 10.51 9.37
C GLU A 59 -9.09 10.95 9.18
N ASN A 60 -8.13 10.05 9.42
CA ASN A 60 -6.72 10.38 9.39
C ASN A 60 -6.05 10.19 8.02
N TYR A 61 -6.64 9.35 7.17
CA TYR A 61 -6.08 9.01 5.86
C TYR A 61 -7.17 9.09 4.79
N PRO A 62 -7.67 10.30 4.48
CA PRO A 62 -8.78 10.45 3.52
C PRO A 62 -8.43 10.00 2.10
N ASP A 63 -7.14 10.01 1.74
CA ASP A 63 -6.70 9.59 0.40
C ASP A 63 -6.39 8.09 0.31
N LEU A 64 -6.50 7.37 1.41
CA LEU A 64 -6.28 5.93 1.43
C LEU A 64 -7.52 5.21 0.91
N LEU A 65 -7.34 4.38 -0.11
CA LEU A 65 -8.42 3.52 -0.58
C LEU A 65 -8.43 2.23 0.24
N ILE A 66 -9.51 2.00 0.96
CA ILE A 66 -9.67 0.78 1.76
C ILE A 66 -10.53 -0.19 0.95
N ILE A 67 -9.93 -1.35 0.61
CA ILE A 67 -10.63 -2.37 -0.15
C ILE A 67 -11.17 -3.41 0.81
N LYS A 68 -12.47 -3.69 0.68
CA LYS A 68 -13.13 -4.73 1.46
C LYS A 68 -12.65 -6.11 1.01
N ASN A 69 -12.55 -7.00 1.99
CA ASN A 69 -12.19 -8.38 1.73
C ASN A 69 -13.31 -9.10 0.99
N LYS A 70 -13.27 -9.06 -0.34
CA LYS A 70 -14.15 -9.87 -1.19
C LYS A 70 -13.28 -10.78 -2.05
N PRO A 71 -13.59 -12.09 -2.09
CA PRO A 71 -12.85 -12.99 -2.97
C PRO A 71 -13.00 -12.55 -4.43
N ASN A 72 -11.92 -12.14 -5.04
CA ASN A 72 -11.85 -11.86 -6.47
C ASN A 72 -10.44 -12.20 -6.95
N LYS A 73 -10.23 -12.14 -8.26
CA LYS A 73 -8.93 -12.51 -8.85
C LYS A 73 -7.78 -11.67 -8.29
N ILE A 74 -8.00 -10.37 -8.11
CA ILE A 74 -6.97 -9.45 -7.62
C ILE A 74 -6.61 -9.80 -6.17
N HIS A 75 -7.61 -10.05 -5.34
CA HIS A 75 -7.39 -10.42 -3.94
C HIS A 75 -6.56 -11.71 -3.84
N VAL A 76 -6.91 -12.73 -4.64
CA VAL A 76 -6.21 -14.01 -4.65
C VAL A 76 -4.77 -13.82 -5.10
N LEU A 77 -4.54 -13.03 -6.15
CA LEU A 77 -3.20 -12.75 -6.66
C LEU A 77 -2.33 -12.04 -5.63
N ILE A 78 -2.87 -11.03 -4.97
CA ILE A 78 -2.16 -10.28 -3.93
C ILE A 78 -1.82 -11.20 -2.76
N LYS A 79 -2.75 -12.04 -2.36
CA LYS A 79 -2.54 -13.01 -1.28
C LYS A 79 -1.39 -13.97 -1.62
N GLU A 80 -1.31 -14.44 -2.86
CA GLU A 80 -0.23 -15.31 -3.32
C GLU A 80 1.11 -14.59 -3.34
N VAL A 81 1.17 -13.40 -3.93
CA VAL A 81 2.40 -12.63 -4.04
C VAL A 81 2.96 -12.29 -2.67
N SER A 82 2.10 -12.02 -1.70
CA SER A 82 2.51 -11.71 -0.33
C SER A 82 2.85 -12.95 0.50
N ASN A 83 2.70 -14.16 -0.05
CA ASN A 83 2.80 -15.42 0.67
C ASN A 83 1.83 -15.48 1.85
N ASN A 84 0.66 -14.88 1.69
CA ASN A 84 -0.36 -14.79 2.73
C ASN A 84 0.14 -14.16 4.03
N LYS A 85 1.11 -13.25 3.93
CA LYS A 85 1.68 -12.50 5.04
C LYS A 85 1.44 -11.01 4.86
N ASN A 86 1.50 -10.26 5.95
CA ASN A 86 1.42 -8.81 5.88
C ASN A 86 2.60 -8.28 5.05
N ALA A 87 2.32 -7.48 4.05
CA ALA A 87 3.34 -7.01 3.13
C ALA A 87 2.92 -5.70 2.46
N VAL A 88 3.92 -4.92 2.08
CA VAL A 88 3.73 -3.73 1.25
C VAL A 88 4.18 -4.05 -0.16
N LEU A 89 3.32 -3.77 -1.13
CA LEU A 89 3.59 -4.05 -2.55
C LEU A 89 3.59 -2.74 -3.33
N LEU A 90 4.56 -2.60 -4.22
CA LEU A 90 4.54 -1.52 -5.21
C LEU A 90 4.13 -2.12 -6.55
N ILE A 91 3.08 -1.58 -7.13
CA ILE A 91 2.49 -2.07 -8.38
C ILE A 91 2.58 -0.95 -9.41
N ASP A 92 3.10 -1.27 -10.60
CA ASP A 92 3.24 -0.28 -11.66
C ASP A 92 1.90 0.01 -12.36
N PRO A 93 1.84 1.05 -13.22
CA PRO A 93 0.58 1.38 -13.91
C PRO A 93 0.03 0.28 -14.81
N LEU A 94 0.83 -0.70 -15.18
CA LEU A 94 0.40 -1.83 -16.00
C LEU A 94 -0.11 -3.00 -15.16
N GLY A 95 -0.04 -2.89 -13.83
CA GLY A 95 -0.51 -3.93 -12.93
C GLY A 95 0.55 -4.94 -12.51
N ASN A 96 1.82 -4.69 -12.80
CA ASN A 96 2.91 -5.58 -12.41
C ASN A 96 3.38 -5.25 -10.99
N VAL A 97 3.57 -6.28 -10.16
CA VAL A 97 4.15 -6.11 -8.83
C VAL A 97 5.67 -5.99 -9.00
N ILE A 98 6.19 -4.81 -8.70
CA ILE A 98 7.60 -4.47 -8.90
C ILE A 98 8.42 -4.73 -7.64
N LEU A 99 7.88 -4.36 -6.47
CA LEU A 99 8.59 -4.50 -5.20
C LEU A 99 7.66 -5.11 -4.16
N ARG A 100 8.24 -5.88 -3.25
CA ARG A 100 7.57 -6.42 -2.08
C ARG A 100 8.44 -6.20 -0.85
N TYR A 101 7.82 -5.64 0.19
CA TYR A 101 8.46 -5.42 1.49
C TYR A 101 7.64 -6.12 2.55
N ASP A 102 8.32 -6.77 3.48
CA ASP A 102 7.67 -7.41 4.62
C ASP A 102 7.18 -6.36 5.62
N ASN A 103 6.41 -6.80 6.59
CA ASN A 103 5.99 -5.96 7.70
C ASN A 103 7.24 -5.37 8.39
N ASN A 104 7.10 -4.20 9.01
CA ASN A 104 8.21 -3.46 9.62
C ASN A 104 9.25 -2.99 8.58
N PHE A 105 8.80 -2.65 7.40
CA PHE A 105 9.68 -2.17 6.33
C PHE A 105 10.33 -0.83 6.69
N ASP A 106 11.50 -0.58 6.11
CA ASP A 106 12.20 0.69 6.24
C ASP A 106 11.62 1.71 5.24
N GLY A 107 10.95 2.74 5.78
CA GLY A 107 10.34 3.77 4.94
C GLY A 107 11.34 4.53 4.08
N LYS A 108 12.55 4.77 4.59
CA LYS A 108 13.59 5.48 3.84
C LYS A 108 14.06 4.66 2.64
N LYS A 109 14.20 3.37 2.82
CA LYS A 109 14.59 2.46 1.73
C LYS A 109 13.49 2.40 0.68
N LEU A 110 12.24 2.27 1.10
CA LEU A 110 11.09 2.25 0.20
C LEU A 110 11.03 3.55 -0.62
N LEU A 111 11.18 4.70 0.03
CA LEU A 111 11.19 6.00 -0.64
C LEU A 111 12.30 6.08 -1.69
N LYS A 112 13.50 5.64 -1.33
CA LYS A 112 14.64 5.64 -2.24
C LYS A 112 14.37 4.78 -3.47
N ASP A 113 13.80 3.59 -3.27
CA ASP A 113 13.49 2.66 -4.35
C ASP A 113 12.42 3.24 -5.28
N ILE A 114 11.37 3.85 -4.72
CA ILE A 114 10.31 4.47 -5.52
C ILE A 114 10.86 5.64 -6.33
N LYS A 115 11.65 6.52 -5.72
CA LYS A 115 12.26 7.65 -6.43
C LYS A 115 13.09 7.19 -7.62
N LYS A 116 13.87 6.14 -7.44
CA LYS A 116 14.69 5.57 -8.50
C LYS A 116 13.82 5.05 -9.65
N LEU A 117 12.75 4.34 -9.33
CA LEU A 117 11.83 3.82 -10.34
C LEU A 117 11.10 4.94 -11.08
N PHE A 118 10.66 5.96 -10.36
CA PHE A 118 9.97 7.11 -10.97
C PHE A 118 10.87 7.92 -11.88
N LYS A 119 12.15 7.98 -11.56
CA LYS A 119 13.15 8.65 -12.39
C LYS A 119 13.37 7.91 -13.71
N LEU A 120 13.31 6.59 -13.68
CA LEU A 120 13.52 5.74 -14.85
C LEU A 120 12.26 5.55 -15.68
N SER A 121 11.08 5.69 -15.06
CA SER A 121 9.80 5.48 -15.71
C SER A 121 9.16 6.82 -16.09
N ARG A 122 8.58 6.87 -17.29
CA ARG A 122 7.81 8.02 -17.77
C ARG A 122 6.30 7.75 -17.75
N VAL A 123 5.92 6.58 -17.26
CA VAL A 123 4.53 6.13 -17.18
C VAL A 123 4.02 6.26 -15.76
N GLY A 124 2.83 6.79 -15.62
CA GLY A 124 2.15 6.88 -14.32
C GLY A 124 2.40 8.12 -13.49
#